data_3ade8c3cbc3e274572ca66827c9d0cbc
#
_entry.id   3ade8c3cbc3e274572ca66827c9d0cbc
#
_cell.length_a   1.000
_cell.length_b   1.000
_cell.length_c   1.000
_cell.angle_alpha   90.00
_cell.angle_beta   90.00
_cell.angle_gamma   90.00
#
_symmetry.space_group_name_H-M   'P 1'
#
loop_
_entity.id
_entity.type
_entity.pdbx_description
1 polymer ?
#
loop_
_entity_poly.entity_id
_entity_poly.type
_entity_poly.pdbx_seq_one_letter_code
_entity_poly.pdbx_strand_id
1 'polypeptide(L)'
;PAVISGEGVTGYLVYRNDGGGTAVDVLAYNGRLDTSTGCVVSGLTGGLEYSYQVTALSLAGESDRSVVMHSPTSPAQVVDVASVTQTTSSIALTWDAPIASSSGDQDATGYVVYRNDGVGGTDMSTVGYDGSDSTSTTGVVSGLVGGREYDFVVSALNVGGEGDVSA
;
A
#
# COMPACT_ATOMS: atom_id res chain seq x y z
N PRO A 1 2.88 11.93 -23.70
CA PRO A 1 3.96 12.20 -24.66
C PRO A 1 3.39 12.65 -25.99
N ALA A 2 4.05 13.64 -26.65
CA ALA A 2 3.64 14.12 -27.95
C ALA A 2 4.12 13.11 -29.00
N VAL A 3 3.22 12.64 -29.86
CA VAL A 3 3.55 11.79 -31.01
C VAL A 3 4.13 12.67 -32.10
N ILE A 4 5.31 12.33 -32.59
CA ILE A 4 5.91 12.99 -33.78
C ILE A 4 5.03 12.62 -34.99
N SER A 5 4.55 13.64 -35.71
CA SER A 5 3.56 13.50 -36.78
C SER A 5 4.06 12.54 -37.88
N GLY A 6 3.32 11.45 -38.11
CA GLY A 6 3.44 10.58 -39.28
C GLY A 6 3.75 9.11 -39.03
N GLU A 7 4.18 8.73 -37.83
CA GLU A 7 4.46 7.33 -37.51
C GLU A 7 3.64 6.86 -36.29
N GLY A 8 3.05 5.67 -36.40
CA GLY A 8 2.27 5.08 -35.32
C GLY A 8 3.15 4.77 -34.08
N VAL A 9 2.56 4.92 -32.89
CA VAL A 9 3.20 4.44 -31.64
C VAL A 9 3.36 2.93 -31.72
N THR A 10 4.55 2.43 -31.42
CA THR A 10 4.89 1.02 -31.39
C THR A 10 5.02 0.47 -29.99
N GLY A 11 5.01 1.32 -28.95
CA GLY A 11 5.07 0.91 -27.55
C GLY A 11 5.28 2.05 -26.59
N TYR A 12 5.41 1.73 -25.31
CA TYR A 12 5.66 2.68 -24.23
C TYR A 12 6.69 2.16 -23.24
N LEU A 13 7.46 3.07 -22.65
CA LEU A 13 8.30 2.79 -21.50
C LEU A 13 7.78 3.59 -20.30
N VAL A 14 7.82 3.00 -19.11
CA VAL A 14 7.54 3.69 -17.87
C VAL A 14 8.78 3.71 -17.00
N TYR A 15 9.16 4.88 -16.58
CA TYR A 15 10.26 5.09 -15.65
C TYR A 15 9.72 5.52 -14.30
N ARG A 16 10.40 5.16 -13.22
CA ARG A 16 10.09 5.57 -11.86
C ARG A 16 11.35 6.04 -11.11
N ASN A 17 11.15 6.73 -9.97
CA ASN A 17 12.20 6.90 -8.99
C ASN A 17 12.40 5.59 -8.20
N ASP A 18 13.35 5.60 -7.26
CA ASP A 18 13.65 4.47 -6.38
C ASP A 18 12.73 4.39 -5.14
N GLY A 19 11.80 5.36 -4.97
CA GLY A 19 10.91 5.49 -3.83
C GLY A 19 11.42 6.45 -2.74
N GLY A 20 12.66 6.90 -2.80
CA GLY A 20 13.24 7.85 -1.82
C GLY A 20 13.94 9.05 -2.48
N GLY A 21 14.13 8.99 -3.80
CA GLY A 21 14.83 10.02 -4.57
C GLY A 21 13.90 10.81 -5.51
N THR A 22 14.44 11.89 -6.07
CA THR A 22 13.72 12.71 -7.06
C THR A 22 13.99 12.27 -8.51
N ALA A 23 15.06 11.50 -8.76
CA ALA A 23 15.42 11.05 -10.09
C ALA A 23 14.50 9.91 -10.57
N VAL A 24 13.86 10.09 -11.73
CA VAL A 24 12.93 9.13 -12.34
C VAL A 24 13.66 8.33 -13.42
N ASP A 25 14.66 7.52 -13.02
CA ASP A 25 15.62 6.88 -13.95
C ASP A 25 15.51 5.35 -13.96
N VAL A 26 14.75 4.75 -13.07
CA VAL A 26 14.55 3.30 -13.02
C VAL A 26 13.52 2.90 -14.08
N LEU A 27 13.89 2.05 -15.04
CA LEU A 27 12.93 1.48 -15.99
C LEU A 27 12.01 0.49 -15.26
N ALA A 28 10.75 0.88 -15.05
CA ALA A 28 9.75 0.11 -14.31
C ALA A 28 8.92 -0.80 -15.21
N TYR A 29 8.69 -0.39 -16.46
CA TYR A 29 7.96 -1.18 -17.45
C TYR A 29 8.57 -0.98 -18.83
N ASN A 30 8.79 -2.09 -19.55
CA ASN A 30 9.27 -2.11 -20.92
C ASN A 30 8.21 -2.70 -21.85
N GLY A 31 7.38 -1.83 -22.38
CA GLY A 31 6.31 -2.17 -23.34
C GLY A 31 6.71 -1.96 -24.80
N ARG A 32 7.96 -2.29 -25.18
CA ARG A 32 8.35 -2.31 -26.59
C ARG A 32 7.47 -3.30 -27.36
N LEU A 33 6.86 -2.83 -28.46
CA LEU A 33 5.91 -3.59 -29.26
C LEU A 33 4.55 -3.88 -28.57
N ASP A 34 4.27 -3.22 -27.47
CA ASP A 34 2.98 -3.22 -26.79
C ASP A 34 2.39 -1.80 -26.81
N THR A 35 1.29 -1.64 -27.56
CA THR A 35 0.59 -0.35 -27.70
C THR A 35 -0.49 -0.15 -26.64
N SER A 36 -0.61 -1.05 -25.65
CA SER A 36 -1.50 -0.88 -24.51
C SER A 36 -1.16 0.40 -23.74
N THR A 37 -2.18 1.15 -23.36
CA THR A 37 -2.06 2.42 -22.62
C THR A 37 -2.06 2.24 -21.10
N GLY A 38 -2.00 0.99 -20.62
CA GLY A 38 -1.96 0.64 -19.20
C GLY A 38 -0.92 -0.44 -18.92
N CYS A 39 -0.27 -0.36 -17.77
CA CYS A 39 0.63 -1.39 -17.28
C CYS A 39 0.51 -1.53 -15.76
N VAL A 40 1.04 -2.63 -15.22
CA VAL A 40 1.21 -2.83 -13.79
C VAL A 40 2.70 -2.70 -13.46
N VAL A 41 3.03 -1.83 -12.53
CA VAL A 41 4.37 -1.73 -11.94
C VAL A 41 4.38 -2.51 -10.64
N SER A 42 5.25 -3.48 -10.51
CA SER A 42 5.39 -4.35 -9.34
C SER A 42 6.76 -4.16 -8.65
N GLY A 43 6.95 -4.81 -7.51
CA GLY A 43 8.20 -4.71 -6.75
C GLY A 43 8.37 -3.34 -6.09
N LEU A 44 7.27 -2.70 -5.72
CA LEU A 44 7.26 -1.46 -4.94
C LEU A 44 7.36 -1.78 -3.45
N THR A 45 7.95 -0.87 -2.70
CA THR A 45 7.95 -0.92 -1.23
C THR A 45 6.72 -0.20 -0.72
N GLY A 46 6.00 -0.79 0.23
CA GLY A 46 4.84 -0.18 0.85
C GLY A 46 5.22 1.07 1.66
N GLY A 47 4.31 2.04 1.73
CA GLY A 47 4.48 3.28 2.46
C GLY A 47 5.28 4.36 1.72
N LEU A 48 5.79 4.11 0.52
CA LEU A 48 6.56 5.09 -0.26
C LEU A 48 5.69 5.80 -1.30
N GLU A 49 6.05 7.05 -1.61
CA GLU A 49 5.54 7.76 -2.79
C GLU A 49 6.49 7.56 -3.98
N TYR A 50 5.96 7.05 -5.07
CA TYR A 50 6.70 6.88 -6.31
C TYR A 50 6.34 7.95 -7.33
N SER A 51 7.35 8.44 -8.03
CA SER A 51 7.23 9.35 -9.15
C SER A 51 7.42 8.59 -10.46
N TYR A 52 6.56 8.85 -11.44
CA TYR A 52 6.54 8.16 -12.72
C TYR A 52 6.61 9.12 -13.89
N GLN A 53 7.27 8.69 -14.96
CA GLN A 53 7.25 9.34 -16.28
C GLN A 53 7.11 8.27 -17.37
N VAL A 54 6.42 8.62 -18.45
CA VAL A 54 6.17 7.73 -19.58
C VAL A 54 6.76 8.31 -20.85
N THR A 55 7.35 7.45 -21.69
CA THR A 55 7.74 7.78 -23.06
C THR A 55 6.98 6.91 -24.05
N ALA A 56 6.77 7.41 -25.25
CA ALA A 56 6.22 6.66 -26.38
C ALA A 56 7.36 6.24 -27.32
N LEU A 57 7.24 5.05 -27.90
CA LEU A 57 8.17 4.53 -28.90
C LEU A 57 7.53 4.56 -30.29
N SER A 58 8.31 4.87 -31.29
CA SER A 58 7.96 4.79 -32.72
C SER A 58 9.18 4.27 -33.52
N LEU A 59 9.02 4.12 -34.82
CA LEU A 59 10.17 3.80 -35.71
C LEU A 59 11.21 4.91 -35.73
N ALA A 60 10.83 6.16 -35.42
CA ALA A 60 11.75 7.28 -35.32
C ALA A 60 12.53 7.34 -33.99
N GLY A 61 12.15 6.52 -33.01
CA GLY A 61 12.79 6.46 -31.69
C GLY A 61 11.85 6.70 -30.53
N GLU A 62 12.42 7.09 -29.39
CA GLU A 62 11.73 7.36 -28.13
C GLU A 62 11.39 8.85 -28.02
N SER A 63 10.18 9.15 -27.54
CA SER A 63 9.74 10.54 -27.29
C SER A 63 10.37 11.14 -26.05
N ASP A 64 10.20 12.46 -25.86
CA ASP A 64 10.44 13.09 -24.57
C ASP A 64 9.54 12.44 -23.49
N ARG A 65 10.01 12.51 -22.23
CA ARG A 65 9.26 12.04 -21.07
C ARG A 65 8.00 12.89 -20.82
N SER A 66 6.97 12.28 -20.31
CA SER A 66 5.76 12.97 -19.84
C SER A 66 6.07 13.90 -18.65
N VAL A 67 5.10 14.68 -18.23
CA VAL A 67 5.09 15.28 -16.89
C VAL A 67 5.22 14.19 -15.82
N VAL A 68 5.79 14.53 -14.68
CA VAL A 68 5.90 13.62 -13.55
C VAL A 68 4.51 13.39 -12.95
N MET A 69 4.18 12.13 -12.67
CA MET A 69 3.03 11.72 -11.89
C MET A 69 3.54 11.12 -10.58
N HIS A 70 2.88 11.46 -9.47
CA HIS A 70 3.18 10.92 -8.14
C HIS A 70 2.08 9.94 -7.72
N SER A 71 2.46 8.82 -7.12
CA SER A 71 1.51 7.82 -6.62
C SER A 71 2.06 7.18 -5.34
N PRO A 72 1.38 7.35 -4.21
CA PRO A 72 1.74 6.66 -2.98
C PRO A 72 1.37 5.18 -3.07
N THR A 73 2.09 4.35 -2.33
CA THR A 73 1.72 2.95 -2.06
C THR A 73 1.03 2.84 -0.71
N SER A 74 0.25 1.77 -0.50
CA SER A 74 -0.30 1.44 0.81
C SER A 74 0.82 1.18 1.83
N PRO A 75 0.53 1.31 3.16
CA PRO A 75 1.54 1.08 4.20
C PRO A 75 2.14 -0.32 4.16
N ALA A 76 3.33 -0.46 4.73
CA ALA A 76 3.89 -1.76 5.05
C ALA A 76 3.07 -2.46 6.15
N GLN A 77 3.30 -3.76 6.32
CA GLN A 77 2.63 -4.58 7.32
C GLN A 77 2.92 -4.08 8.75
N VAL A 78 1.89 -4.09 9.59
CA VAL A 78 1.98 -3.84 11.03
C VAL A 78 2.67 -5.02 11.71
N VAL A 79 3.46 -4.77 12.74
CA VAL A 79 4.18 -5.80 13.51
C VAL A 79 3.87 -5.69 15.01
N ASP A 80 4.31 -6.69 15.77
CA ASP A 80 4.25 -6.75 17.24
C ASP A 80 2.85 -6.50 17.82
N VAL A 81 1.82 -7.12 17.19
CA VAL A 81 0.45 -7.08 17.72
C VAL A 81 0.37 -7.90 19.00
N ALA A 82 -0.06 -7.26 20.09
CA ALA A 82 -0.17 -7.89 21.40
C ALA A 82 -1.45 -7.48 22.14
N SER A 83 -2.00 -8.38 22.97
CA SER A 83 -3.08 -8.04 23.89
C SER A 83 -2.51 -7.49 25.20
N VAL A 84 -3.06 -6.39 25.68
CA VAL A 84 -2.60 -5.69 26.90
C VAL A 84 -3.52 -5.96 28.08
N THR A 85 -4.82 -5.82 27.89
CA THR A 85 -5.84 -6.09 28.91
C THR A 85 -7.04 -6.80 28.32
N GLN A 86 -7.66 -7.67 29.14
CA GLN A 86 -8.81 -8.47 28.73
C GLN A 86 -9.90 -8.36 29.79
N THR A 87 -11.15 -8.30 29.34
CA THR A 87 -12.34 -8.40 30.16
C THR A 87 -13.23 -9.55 29.66
N THR A 88 -14.40 -9.72 30.23
CA THR A 88 -15.37 -10.72 29.76
C THR A 88 -15.97 -10.39 28.39
N SER A 89 -15.81 -9.15 27.90
CA SER A 89 -16.47 -8.69 26.66
C SER A 89 -15.60 -7.77 25.81
N SER A 90 -14.33 -7.53 26.19
CA SER A 90 -13.42 -6.71 25.41
C SER A 90 -11.96 -7.13 25.59
N ILE A 91 -11.16 -6.85 24.57
CA ILE A 91 -9.70 -7.03 24.56
C ILE A 91 -9.09 -5.73 24.06
N ALA A 92 -8.14 -5.18 24.82
CA ALA A 92 -7.30 -4.08 24.38
C ALA A 92 -6.04 -4.64 23.71
N LEU A 93 -5.73 -4.11 22.55
CA LEU A 93 -4.59 -4.48 21.73
C LEU A 93 -3.63 -3.29 21.60
N THR A 94 -2.37 -3.61 21.39
CA THR A 94 -1.33 -2.66 20.98
C THR A 94 -0.54 -3.28 19.81
N TRP A 95 0.08 -2.44 19.01
CA TRP A 95 0.90 -2.83 17.87
C TRP A 95 1.97 -1.78 17.62
N ASP A 96 2.98 -2.13 16.83
CA ASP A 96 3.95 -1.17 16.35
C ASP A 96 3.55 -0.65 14.98
N ALA A 97 3.68 0.66 14.77
CA ALA A 97 3.44 1.28 13.47
C ALA A 97 4.38 0.71 12.41
N PRO A 98 3.97 0.61 11.15
CA PRO A 98 4.88 0.28 10.07
C PRO A 98 6.09 1.22 10.09
N ILE A 99 7.29 0.65 9.94
CA ILE A 99 8.52 1.45 9.95
C ILE A 99 8.59 2.22 8.63
N ALA A 100 8.49 3.53 8.72
CA ALA A 100 8.82 4.44 7.64
C ALA A 100 10.33 4.35 7.37
N SER A 101 10.74 3.97 6.16
CA SER A 101 12.14 3.64 5.86
C SER A 101 12.95 4.77 5.23
N SER A 102 12.34 5.90 4.82
CA SER A 102 13.03 7.06 4.22
C SER A 102 12.16 8.32 4.08
N SER A 103 12.79 9.43 3.71
CA SER A 103 12.11 10.69 3.36
C SER A 103 11.27 10.49 2.08
N GLY A 104 9.97 10.57 2.20
CA GLY A 104 8.98 10.29 1.14
C GLY A 104 7.97 9.24 1.56
N ASP A 105 8.16 8.66 2.76
CA ASP A 105 7.24 7.70 3.34
C ASP A 105 5.88 8.37 3.61
N GLN A 106 4.84 7.65 3.26
CA GLN A 106 3.48 8.04 3.60
C GLN A 106 3.14 7.37 4.94
N ASP A 107 3.21 8.15 6.02
CA ASP A 107 2.88 7.71 7.37
C ASP A 107 1.47 7.09 7.43
N ALA A 108 1.28 6.13 8.33
CA ALA A 108 -0.03 5.59 8.59
C ALA A 108 -0.95 6.69 9.15
N THR A 109 -2.12 6.84 8.53
CA THR A 109 -3.17 7.78 8.94
C THR A 109 -4.23 7.11 9.81
N GLY A 110 -4.24 5.78 9.86
CA GLY A 110 -5.18 5.01 10.66
C GLY A 110 -4.84 3.53 10.71
N TYR A 111 -5.64 2.79 11.48
CA TYR A 111 -5.51 1.35 11.65
C TYR A 111 -6.89 0.68 11.70
N VAL A 112 -6.98 -0.53 11.19
CA VAL A 112 -8.16 -1.39 11.35
C VAL A 112 -7.72 -2.71 11.99
N VAL A 113 -8.48 -3.16 12.99
CA VAL A 113 -8.30 -4.48 13.58
C VAL A 113 -9.41 -5.40 13.09
N TYR A 114 -9.02 -6.51 12.52
CA TYR A 114 -9.93 -7.59 12.14
C TYR A 114 -9.83 -8.74 13.12
N ARG A 115 -10.89 -9.52 13.23
CA ARG A 115 -10.95 -10.68 14.10
C ARG A 115 -11.72 -11.84 13.47
N ASN A 116 -11.51 -13.04 14.01
CA ASN A 116 -12.34 -14.19 13.72
C ASN A 116 -13.68 -14.14 14.52
N ASP A 117 -14.50 -15.18 14.39
CA ASP A 117 -15.81 -15.31 15.03
C ASP A 117 -15.73 -15.80 16.49
N GLY A 118 -14.56 -16.21 16.98
CA GLY A 118 -14.34 -16.75 18.32
C GLY A 118 -14.90 -18.17 18.55
N VAL A 119 -15.17 -18.91 17.46
CA VAL A 119 -15.63 -20.31 17.52
C VAL A 119 -14.71 -21.26 16.73
N GLY A 120 -13.47 -20.84 16.50
CA GLY A 120 -12.43 -21.64 15.83
C GLY A 120 -12.38 -21.42 14.31
N GLY A 121 -13.08 -20.41 13.78
CA GLY A 121 -12.94 -19.98 12.39
C GLY A 121 -11.62 -19.24 12.13
N THR A 122 -11.07 -19.40 10.93
CA THR A 122 -9.84 -18.70 10.49
C THR A 122 -10.16 -17.44 9.66
N ASP A 123 -11.43 -17.11 9.47
CA ASP A 123 -11.87 -15.95 8.72
C ASP A 123 -11.69 -14.67 9.55
N MET A 124 -10.80 -13.79 9.14
CA MET A 124 -10.48 -12.50 9.77
C MET A 124 -11.22 -11.33 9.08
N SER A 125 -12.46 -11.53 8.65
CA SER A 125 -13.22 -10.51 7.92
C SER A 125 -14.07 -9.59 8.81
N THR A 126 -14.19 -9.90 10.10
CA THR A 126 -15.00 -9.08 11.03
C THR A 126 -14.16 -7.91 11.56
N VAL A 127 -14.57 -6.68 11.27
CA VAL A 127 -13.97 -5.49 11.89
C VAL A 127 -14.24 -5.51 13.39
N GLY A 128 -13.18 -5.58 14.17
CA GLY A 128 -13.21 -5.54 15.64
C GLY A 128 -13.00 -4.14 16.20
N TYR A 129 -12.16 -3.34 15.54
CA TYR A 129 -11.91 -1.95 15.87
C TYR A 129 -11.63 -1.17 14.59
N ASP A 130 -12.29 -0.04 14.41
CA ASP A 130 -12.07 0.91 13.33
C ASP A 130 -11.41 2.17 13.90
N GLY A 131 -10.14 2.33 13.62
CA GLY A 131 -9.31 3.48 13.93
C GLY A 131 -8.81 4.17 12.67
N SER A 132 -9.57 4.16 11.58
CA SER A 132 -9.20 4.75 10.28
C SER A 132 -8.86 6.24 10.35
N ASP A 133 -9.41 6.97 11.34
CA ASP A 133 -9.12 8.38 11.58
C ASP A 133 -8.17 8.61 12.78
N SER A 134 -7.42 7.59 13.21
CA SER A 134 -6.57 7.67 14.40
C SER A 134 -5.20 7.02 14.17
N THR A 135 -4.15 7.77 14.40
CA THR A 135 -2.76 7.27 14.38
C THR A 135 -2.35 6.55 15.67
N SER A 136 -3.30 6.33 16.61
CA SER A 136 -3.05 5.58 17.84
C SER A 136 -2.70 4.12 17.51
N THR A 137 -1.62 3.62 18.09
CA THR A 137 -1.19 2.21 17.98
C THR A 137 -1.81 1.32 19.07
N THR A 138 -2.97 1.73 19.57
CA THR A 138 -3.76 0.96 20.53
C THR A 138 -5.23 0.99 20.16
N GLY A 139 -5.95 -0.11 20.36
CA GLY A 139 -7.38 -0.20 20.10
C GLY A 139 -8.07 -1.16 21.07
N VAL A 140 -9.37 -0.96 21.28
CA VAL A 140 -10.19 -1.82 22.13
C VAL A 140 -11.24 -2.50 21.26
N VAL A 141 -11.14 -3.81 21.11
CA VAL A 141 -12.18 -4.64 20.51
C VAL A 141 -13.19 -4.98 21.57
N SER A 142 -14.44 -4.61 21.37
CA SER A 142 -15.56 -4.81 22.31
C SER A 142 -16.66 -5.69 21.72
N GLY A 143 -17.65 -6.06 22.54
CA GLY A 143 -18.75 -6.92 22.12
C GLY A 143 -18.36 -8.39 21.95
N LEU A 144 -17.27 -8.81 22.58
CA LEU A 144 -16.79 -10.19 22.59
C LEU A 144 -17.63 -11.05 23.55
N VAL A 145 -17.67 -12.34 23.29
CA VAL A 145 -18.34 -13.32 24.16
C VAL A 145 -17.30 -13.94 25.09
N GLY A 146 -17.49 -13.79 26.40
CA GLY A 146 -16.57 -14.34 27.39
C GLY A 146 -16.39 -15.85 27.27
N GLY A 147 -15.17 -16.31 27.51
CA GLY A 147 -14.77 -17.71 27.40
C GLY A 147 -14.51 -18.24 25.99
N ARG A 148 -14.52 -17.36 24.99
CA ARG A 148 -14.10 -17.67 23.62
C ARG A 148 -12.68 -17.21 23.36
N GLU A 149 -11.99 -17.89 22.43
CA GLU A 149 -10.68 -17.51 21.92
C GLU A 149 -10.87 -16.74 20.61
N TYR A 150 -10.23 -15.60 20.52
CA TYR A 150 -10.27 -14.74 19.34
C TYR A 150 -8.85 -14.50 18.81
N ASP A 151 -8.71 -14.62 17.50
CA ASP A 151 -7.52 -14.19 16.78
C ASP A 151 -7.76 -12.79 16.20
N PHE A 152 -6.69 -12.00 16.12
CA PHE A 152 -6.70 -10.64 15.63
C PHE A 152 -5.58 -10.40 14.64
N VAL A 153 -5.87 -9.62 13.63
CA VAL A 153 -4.89 -9.05 12.72
C VAL A 153 -5.13 -7.56 12.57
N VAL A 154 -4.08 -6.80 12.33
CA VAL A 154 -4.12 -5.34 12.20
C VAL A 154 -3.59 -4.93 10.86
N SER A 155 -4.27 -4.03 10.16
CA SER A 155 -3.76 -3.33 8.99
C SER A 155 -3.56 -1.85 9.28
N ALA A 156 -2.63 -1.22 8.58
CA ALA A 156 -2.44 0.22 8.58
C ALA A 156 -3.03 0.84 7.31
N LEU A 157 -3.48 2.08 7.42
CA LEU A 157 -4.02 2.86 6.29
C LEU A 157 -3.15 4.09 6.06
N ASN A 158 -3.07 4.53 4.80
CA ASN A 158 -2.58 5.85 4.41
C ASN A 158 -3.34 6.32 3.16
N VAL A 159 -2.88 7.42 2.54
CA VAL A 159 -3.49 7.97 1.31
C VAL A 159 -3.37 7.02 0.10
N GLY A 160 -2.49 6.04 0.13
CA GLY A 160 -2.34 4.98 -0.89
C GLY A 160 -3.29 3.80 -0.70
N GLY A 161 -4.01 3.75 0.42
CA GLY A 161 -4.98 2.72 0.77
C GLY A 161 -4.62 1.91 2.01
N GLU A 162 -5.24 0.75 2.16
CA GLU A 162 -5.00 -0.20 3.24
C GLU A 162 -3.83 -1.13 2.89
N GLY A 163 -2.91 -1.31 3.83
CA GLY A 163 -1.78 -2.22 3.75
C GLY A 163 -2.15 -3.67 4.07
N ASP A 164 -1.15 -4.56 3.97
CA ASP A 164 -1.32 -5.96 4.34
C ASP A 164 -1.57 -6.09 5.85
N VAL A 165 -2.38 -7.07 6.23
CA VAL A 165 -2.63 -7.37 7.64
C VAL A 165 -1.40 -7.99 8.32
N SER A 166 -1.28 -7.78 9.64
CA SER A 166 -0.23 -8.39 10.46
C SER A 166 -0.22 -9.92 10.37
N ALA A 167 0.91 -10.51 10.68
CA ALA A 167 1.07 -11.96 10.77
C ALA A 167 0.35 -12.54 11.99
#